data_e7b4e969487af967bbd38db71b47297c
#
_entry.id   e7b4e969487af967bbd38db71b47297c
#
_cell.length_a   1.000
_cell.length_b   1.000
_cell.length_c   1.000
_cell.angle_alpha   90.00
_cell.angle_beta   90.00
_cell.angle_gamma   90.00
#
_symmetry.space_group_name_H-M   'P 1'
#
loop_
_entity.id
_entity.type
_entity.pdbx_description
1 polymer ?
#
loop_
_entity_poly.entity_id
_entity_poly.type
_entity_poly.pdbx_seq_one_letter_code
_entity_poly.pdbx_strand_id
1 'polypeptide(L)'
;MKVGIYGQFYHTDSGKYIEELLIALDKENIEVVIEKNFLNLIHLNKTVSREYNHFSTFKELDSSYDLFFSIGGDGTILKSINFIRDLNIPILGINTGRLGFLATIQKEEIEQTISSIVHKKYSISERSVLCIETVPKSEEIGEGNFALNEIAVNRKNTTSMITIKTWLNDQYLNSYWADGLIVATPTGSTGYSLSCGGPVIVPQTRALVITPIAPHNLNARPLVIRDDTKITLRVSGRENFFLTSMDARIATLSNATEITIKTAPFKISMVELQPDSFLQTLRKKLLWGEDRRN
;
A
#
# COMPACT_ATOMS: atom_id res chain seq x y z
N MET A 1 13.31 12.52 19.48
CA MET A 1 12.55 11.96 18.36
C MET A 1 12.19 10.52 18.72
N LYS A 2 10.95 10.10 18.45
CA LYS A 2 10.43 8.76 18.72
C LYS A 2 9.99 8.11 17.40
N VAL A 3 10.42 6.87 17.16
CA VAL A 3 10.12 6.16 15.91
C VAL A 3 9.52 4.79 16.16
N GLY A 4 8.51 4.43 15.34
CA GLY A 4 7.98 3.09 15.26
C GLY A 4 8.71 2.32 14.17
N ILE A 5 8.97 1.02 14.36
CA ILE A 5 9.61 0.17 13.37
C ILE A 5 8.76 -1.09 13.12
N TYR A 6 8.50 -1.38 11.86
CA TYR A 6 7.92 -2.63 11.39
C TYR A 6 8.72 -3.19 10.23
N GLY A 7 8.89 -4.50 10.16
CA GLY A 7 9.60 -5.13 9.06
C GLY A 7 9.34 -6.63 8.95
N GLN A 8 9.95 -7.22 7.92
CA GLN A 8 9.89 -8.66 7.67
C GLN A 8 11.26 -9.15 7.21
N PHE A 9 11.68 -10.31 7.71
CA PHE A 9 12.88 -10.98 7.24
C PHE A 9 12.51 -11.83 6.01
N TYR A 10 12.99 -11.44 4.84
CA TYR A 10 12.81 -12.23 3.62
C TYR A 10 14.11 -12.88 3.11
N HIS A 11 15.27 -12.40 3.57
CA HIS A 11 16.58 -12.89 3.16
C HIS A 11 17.52 -12.98 4.36
N THR A 12 18.49 -13.91 4.30
CA THR A 12 19.48 -14.18 5.35
C THR A 12 20.31 -12.94 5.74
N ASP A 13 20.54 -12.02 4.79
CA ASP A 13 21.37 -10.83 5.01
C ASP A 13 20.61 -9.62 5.58
N SER A 14 19.28 -9.71 5.75
CA SER A 14 18.48 -8.59 6.27
C SER A 14 18.85 -8.21 7.70
N GLY A 15 19.32 -9.15 8.50
CA GLY A 15 19.73 -8.93 9.89
C GLY A 15 20.81 -7.86 10.03
N LYS A 16 21.83 -7.89 9.17
CA LYS A 16 22.93 -6.92 9.19
C LYS A 16 22.42 -5.47 9.03
N TYR A 17 21.53 -5.24 8.07
CA TYR A 17 21.00 -3.89 7.80
C TYR A 17 20.05 -3.40 8.90
N ILE A 18 19.34 -4.33 9.56
CA ILE A 18 18.52 -4.00 10.73
C ILE A 18 19.42 -3.57 11.89
N GLU A 19 20.51 -4.31 12.12
CA GLU A 19 21.51 -3.94 13.14
C GLU A 19 22.14 -2.57 12.85
N GLU A 20 22.58 -2.31 11.62
CA GLU A 20 23.10 -1.03 11.16
C GLU A 20 22.09 0.11 11.41
N LEU A 21 20.81 -0.10 11.09
CA LEU A 21 19.75 0.87 11.35
C LEU A 21 19.60 1.17 12.86
N LEU A 22 19.51 0.13 13.68
CA LEU A 22 19.31 0.28 15.12
C LEU A 22 20.52 0.97 15.78
N ILE A 23 21.75 0.65 15.36
CA ILE A 23 22.97 1.32 15.81
C ILE A 23 22.96 2.81 15.40
N ALA A 24 22.55 3.12 14.17
CA ALA A 24 22.49 4.49 13.69
C ALA A 24 21.44 5.32 14.47
N LEU A 25 20.28 4.74 14.76
CA LEU A 25 19.23 5.39 15.56
C LEU A 25 19.67 5.61 17.01
N ASP A 26 20.34 4.63 17.61
CA ASP A 26 20.87 4.73 18.98
C ASP A 26 21.94 5.82 19.11
N LYS A 27 22.85 5.94 18.13
CA LYS A 27 23.89 6.97 18.07
C LYS A 27 23.31 8.39 18.08
N GLU A 28 22.15 8.57 17.48
CA GLU A 28 21.42 9.84 17.43
C GLU A 28 20.44 10.03 18.61
N ASN A 29 20.45 9.13 19.61
CA ASN A 29 19.56 9.14 20.77
C ASN A 29 18.07 9.17 20.39
N ILE A 30 17.68 8.41 19.36
CA ILE A 30 16.31 8.29 18.91
C ILE A 30 15.62 7.18 19.70
N GLU A 31 14.45 7.47 20.27
CA GLU A 31 13.62 6.46 20.95
C GLU A 31 13.03 5.52 19.92
N VAL A 32 13.32 4.23 20.07
CA VAL A 32 12.88 3.18 19.13
C VAL A 32 11.85 2.28 19.80
N VAL A 33 10.70 2.07 19.12
CA VAL A 33 9.64 1.13 19.51
C VAL A 33 9.37 0.21 18.33
N ILE A 34 9.50 -1.11 18.53
CA ILE A 34 9.47 -2.09 17.43
C ILE A 34 8.18 -2.92 17.50
N GLU A 35 7.58 -3.25 16.36
CA GLU A 35 6.45 -4.18 16.33
C GLU A 35 6.87 -5.54 16.90
N LYS A 36 6.03 -6.09 17.77
CA LYS A 36 6.34 -7.25 18.63
C LYS A 36 6.80 -8.49 17.86
N ASN A 37 6.12 -8.84 16.76
CA ASN A 37 6.52 -10.02 16.00
C ASN A 37 7.83 -9.78 15.25
N PHE A 38 8.06 -8.56 14.78
CA PHE A 38 9.31 -8.19 14.14
C PHE A 38 10.46 -8.18 15.14
N LEU A 39 10.24 -7.65 16.37
CA LEU A 39 11.22 -7.72 17.44
C LEU A 39 11.59 -9.16 17.80
N ASN A 40 10.60 -10.06 17.88
CA ASN A 40 10.85 -11.48 18.10
C ASN A 40 11.70 -12.10 16.96
N LEU A 41 11.45 -11.74 15.71
CA LEU A 41 12.27 -12.18 14.57
C LEU A 41 13.71 -11.67 14.67
N ILE A 42 13.93 -10.42 15.10
CA ILE A 42 15.25 -9.85 15.33
C ILE A 42 16.01 -10.67 16.38
N HIS A 43 15.37 -10.97 17.52
CA HIS A 43 15.97 -11.78 18.58
C HIS A 43 16.24 -13.22 18.17
N LEU A 44 15.30 -13.87 17.47
CA LEU A 44 15.48 -15.25 16.97
C LEU A 44 16.67 -15.36 16.00
N ASN A 45 16.91 -14.36 15.19
CA ASN A 45 18.06 -14.31 14.28
C ASN A 45 19.33 -13.80 14.95
N LYS A 46 19.32 -13.56 16.28
CA LYS A 46 20.47 -13.06 17.05
C LYS A 46 21.10 -11.79 16.47
N THR A 47 20.29 -10.99 15.78
CA THR A 47 20.74 -9.77 15.11
C THR A 47 21.17 -8.71 16.12
N VAL A 48 20.39 -8.58 17.21
CA VAL A 48 20.64 -7.61 18.28
C VAL A 48 20.29 -8.23 19.62
N SER A 49 21.09 -7.96 20.65
CA SER A 49 20.87 -8.43 22.02
C SER A 49 20.18 -7.39 22.93
N ARG A 50 20.04 -6.15 22.45
CA ARG A 50 19.42 -5.06 23.21
C ARG A 50 17.90 -5.22 23.25
N GLU A 51 17.32 -4.92 24.42
CA GLU A 51 15.88 -4.83 24.58
C GLU A 51 15.34 -3.50 24.08
N TYR A 52 14.20 -3.55 23.35
CA TYR A 52 13.47 -2.38 22.86
C TYR A 52 12.02 -2.43 23.34
N ASN A 53 11.43 -1.27 23.55
CA ASN A 53 9.98 -1.17 23.72
C ASN A 53 9.28 -1.71 22.46
N HIS A 54 8.06 -2.23 22.63
CA HIS A 54 7.32 -2.80 21.49
C HIS A 54 5.85 -2.37 21.51
N PHE A 55 5.23 -2.46 20.33
CA PHE A 55 3.79 -2.36 20.12
C PHE A 55 3.29 -3.59 19.36
N SER A 56 2.01 -3.93 19.50
CA SER A 56 1.39 -5.08 18.83
C SER A 56 0.22 -4.66 17.94
N THR A 57 -0.43 -3.55 18.25
CA THR A 57 -1.62 -3.07 17.55
C THR A 57 -1.54 -1.57 17.29
N PHE A 58 -2.35 -1.08 16.36
CA PHE A 58 -2.46 0.35 16.08
C PHE A 58 -2.92 1.19 17.29
N LYS A 59 -3.63 0.58 18.26
CA LYS A 59 -4.12 1.26 19.47
C LYS A 59 -3.00 1.64 20.45
N GLU A 60 -1.82 1.09 20.25
CA GLU A 60 -0.63 1.37 21.05
C GLU A 60 0.26 2.45 20.44
N LEU A 61 -0.11 2.93 19.24
CA LEU A 61 0.53 4.06 18.57
C LEU A 61 -0.33 5.32 18.75
N ASP A 62 0.33 6.46 18.85
CA ASP A 62 -0.30 7.77 18.99
C ASP A 62 0.51 8.87 18.26
N SER A 63 0.08 10.11 18.39
CA SER A 63 0.73 11.27 17.77
C SER A 63 2.09 11.63 18.38
N SER A 64 2.61 10.90 19.37
CA SER A 64 3.96 11.10 19.93
C SER A 64 5.06 10.52 19.05
N TYR A 65 4.71 9.69 18.08
CA TYR A 65 5.66 9.16 17.12
C TYR A 65 5.94 10.15 16.00
N ASP A 66 7.21 10.49 15.80
CA ASP A 66 7.64 11.42 14.75
C ASP A 66 7.69 10.77 13.37
N LEU A 67 8.08 9.48 13.29
CA LEU A 67 8.24 8.73 12.06
C LEU A 67 7.92 7.24 12.28
N PHE A 68 7.60 6.56 11.18
CA PHE A 68 7.43 5.11 11.16
C PHE A 68 8.31 4.48 10.07
N PHE A 69 9.22 3.60 10.46
CA PHE A 69 10.11 2.89 9.55
C PHE A 69 9.50 1.57 9.11
N SER A 70 9.37 1.38 7.81
CA SER A 70 8.97 0.13 7.19
C SER A 70 10.17 -0.53 6.53
N ILE A 71 10.62 -1.68 7.06
CA ILE A 71 11.82 -2.38 6.60
C ILE A 71 11.42 -3.58 5.77
N GLY A 72 11.64 -3.50 4.45
CA GLY A 72 11.26 -4.52 3.49
C GLY A 72 10.93 -3.92 2.12
N GLY A 73 10.06 -4.56 1.35
CA GLY A 73 9.58 -4.04 0.06
C GLY A 73 8.24 -3.29 0.18
N ASP A 74 7.64 -2.95 -0.97
CA ASP A 74 6.34 -2.26 -1.05
C ASP A 74 5.25 -2.98 -0.25
N GLY A 75 5.20 -4.32 -0.31
CA GLY A 75 4.25 -5.11 0.47
C GLY A 75 4.39 -4.96 1.99
N THR A 76 5.59 -4.61 2.49
CA THR A 76 5.81 -4.32 3.91
C THR A 76 5.21 -2.96 4.27
N ILE A 77 5.33 -1.96 3.40
CA ILE A 77 4.68 -0.66 3.56
C ILE A 77 3.16 -0.82 3.59
N LEU A 78 2.57 -1.60 2.67
CA LEU A 78 1.14 -1.89 2.66
C LEU A 78 0.64 -2.57 3.94
N LYS A 79 1.49 -3.30 4.66
CA LYS A 79 1.17 -3.84 5.98
C LYS A 79 1.37 -2.81 7.08
N SER A 80 2.40 -1.96 6.98
CA SER A 80 2.69 -0.91 7.96
C SER A 80 1.55 0.08 8.13
N ILE A 81 0.83 0.41 7.07
CA ILE A 81 -0.30 1.36 7.13
C ILE A 81 -1.43 0.89 8.07
N ASN A 82 -1.54 -0.42 8.36
CA ASN A 82 -2.52 -0.92 9.31
C ASN A 82 -2.24 -0.49 10.75
N PHE A 83 -1.00 -0.15 11.07
CA PHE A 83 -0.60 0.37 12.37
C PHE A 83 -0.75 1.89 12.46
N ILE A 84 -0.57 2.59 11.34
CA ILE A 84 -0.55 4.06 11.31
C ILE A 84 -1.94 4.64 11.09
N ARG A 85 -2.68 4.10 10.11
CA ARG A 85 -4.04 4.55 9.75
C ARG A 85 -4.11 6.08 9.60
N ASP A 86 -4.96 6.72 10.41
CA ASP A 86 -5.26 8.16 10.45
C ASP A 86 -4.39 8.95 11.44
N LEU A 87 -3.39 8.32 12.06
CA LEU A 87 -2.48 8.98 13.03
C LEU A 87 -1.55 10.01 12.38
N ASN A 88 -1.50 10.06 11.05
CA ASN A 88 -0.66 10.98 10.28
C ASN A 88 0.85 10.89 10.62
N ILE A 89 1.32 9.72 11.04
CA ILE A 89 2.74 9.46 11.28
C ILE A 89 3.40 9.19 9.92
N PRO A 90 4.42 9.97 9.49
CA PRO A 90 5.04 9.77 8.19
C PRO A 90 5.80 8.44 8.14
N ILE A 91 5.61 7.69 7.03
CA ILE A 91 6.29 6.42 6.78
C ILE A 91 7.57 6.64 5.97
N LEU A 92 8.64 6.00 6.41
CA LEU A 92 9.88 5.87 5.67
C LEU A 92 10.09 4.40 5.28
N GLY A 93 10.17 4.12 3.99
CA GLY A 93 10.38 2.77 3.47
C GLY A 93 11.84 2.47 3.16
N ILE A 94 12.46 1.55 3.90
CA ILE A 94 13.81 1.04 3.64
C ILE A 94 13.71 -0.30 2.91
N ASN A 95 14.22 -0.34 1.69
CA ASN A 95 14.18 -1.53 0.85
C ASN A 95 15.37 -2.46 1.16
N THR A 96 15.04 -3.69 1.55
CA THR A 96 16.05 -4.75 1.80
C THR A 96 16.21 -5.73 0.65
N GLY A 97 15.49 -5.51 -0.47
CA GLY A 97 15.50 -6.39 -1.64
C GLY A 97 15.58 -5.61 -2.95
N ARG A 98 14.65 -5.90 -3.87
CA ARG A 98 14.53 -5.17 -5.14
C ARG A 98 13.81 -3.85 -4.95
N LEU A 99 14.34 -2.77 -5.53
CA LEU A 99 13.73 -1.44 -5.52
C LEU A 99 12.22 -1.49 -5.76
N GLY A 100 11.43 -0.87 -4.87
CA GLY A 100 9.99 -0.72 -4.98
C GLY A 100 9.58 0.64 -5.55
N PHE A 101 8.28 0.87 -5.65
CA PHE A 101 7.69 2.19 -5.92
C PHE A 101 7.42 2.98 -4.63
N LEU A 102 7.28 2.26 -3.50
CA LEU A 102 7.01 2.84 -2.18
C LEU A 102 8.27 2.82 -1.31
N ALA A 103 8.97 1.67 -1.24
CA ALA A 103 10.23 1.53 -0.52
C ALA A 103 11.39 1.92 -1.45
N THR A 104 11.74 3.20 -1.45
CA THR A 104 12.73 3.77 -2.38
C THR A 104 14.14 3.87 -1.81
N ILE A 105 14.29 3.88 -0.48
CA ILE A 105 15.59 3.98 0.18
C ILE A 105 16.25 2.60 0.19
N GLN A 106 17.46 2.55 -0.36
CA GLN A 106 18.24 1.32 -0.38
C GLN A 106 18.89 1.06 1.00
N LYS A 107 19.06 -0.21 1.33
CA LYS A 107 19.69 -0.64 2.58
C LYS A 107 21.12 -0.09 2.76
N GLU A 108 21.82 0.18 1.68
CA GLU A 108 23.17 0.76 1.68
C GLU A 108 23.18 2.28 2.03
N GLU A 109 22.00 2.92 2.05
CA GLU A 109 21.85 4.36 2.30
C GLU A 109 21.39 4.67 3.73
N ILE A 110 21.36 3.68 4.64
CA ILE A 110 20.81 3.80 6.00
C ILE A 110 21.46 4.95 6.79
N GLU A 111 22.79 5.01 6.86
CA GLU A 111 23.49 6.06 7.63
C GLU A 111 23.18 7.46 7.09
N GLN A 112 23.22 7.63 5.76
CA GLN A 112 22.89 8.89 5.11
C GLN A 112 21.42 9.28 5.35
N THR A 113 20.52 8.28 5.33
CA THR A 113 19.10 8.45 5.62
C THR A 113 18.87 8.97 7.02
N ILE A 114 19.46 8.34 8.05
CA ILE A 114 19.32 8.78 9.44
C ILE A 114 19.89 10.19 9.62
N SER A 115 21.06 10.48 9.05
CA SER A 115 21.61 11.84 9.04
C SER A 115 20.65 12.87 8.41
N SER A 116 20.04 12.54 7.29
CA SER A 116 19.06 13.41 6.62
C SER A 116 17.83 13.66 7.48
N ILE A 117 17.34 12.63 8.18
CA ILE A 117 16.20 12.72 9.08
C ILE A 117 16.50 13.64 10.26
N VAL A 118 17.62 13.43 10.93
CA VAL A 118 18.05 14.26 12.09
C VAL A 118 18.19 15.72 11.69
N HIS A 119 18.72 16.00 10.50
CA HIS A 119 18.87 17.35 9.97
C HIS A 119 17.62 17.88 9.26
N LYS A 120 16.49 17.14 9.27
CA LYS A 120 15.21 17.49 8.61
C LYS A 120 15.36 17.76 7.10
N LYS A 121 16.28 17.06 6.44
CA LYS A 121 16.53 17.15 4.99
C LYS A 121 15.68 16.14 4.23
N TYR A 122 14.38 16.22 4.36
CA TYR A 122 13.41 15.40 3.66
C TYR A 122 12.12 16.18 3.39
N SER A 123 11.29 15.68 2.51
CA SER A 123 9.94 16.18 2.27
C SER A 123 8.90 15.12 2.61
N ILE A 124 7.66 15.58 2.79
CA ILE A 124 6.50 14.69 3.00
C ILE A 124 5.64 14.71 1.75
N SER A 125 5.36 13.52 1.22
CA SER A 125 4.44 13.31 0.11
C SER A 125 3.19 12.60 0.60
N GLU A 126 2.04 13.26 0.47
CA GLU A 126 0.76 12.68 0.87
C GLU A 126 0.22 11.75 -0.19
N ARG A 127 -0.28 10.60 0.22
CA ARG A 127 -0.88 9.57 -0.63
C ARG A 127 -2.36 9.42 -0.33
N SER A 128 -3.18 9.44 -1.36
CA SER A 128 -4.60 9.14 -1.26
C SER A 128 -4.82 7.70 -0.82
N VAL A 129 -5.86 7.49 -0.03
CA VAL A 129 -6.29 6.18 0.48
C VAL A 129 -7.73 5.95 0.03
N LEU A 130 -8.06 4.74 -0.38
CA LEU A 130 -9.44 4.32 -0.63
C LEU A 130 -10.06 3.79 0.66
N CYS A 131 -11.37 3.96 0.82
CA CYS A 131 -12.15 3.25 1.82
C CYS A 131 -13.32 2.51 1.15
N ILE A 132 -13.72 1.41 1.79
CA ILE A 132 -14.84 0.56 1.37
C ILE A 132 -15.90 0.51 2.46
N GLU A 133 -17.15 0.63 2.04
CA GLU A 133 -18.34 0.42 2.85
C GLU A 133 -19.20 -0.66 2.18
N THR A 134 -19.92 -1.46 2.97
CA THR A 134 -20.78 -2.53 2.45
C THR A 134 -22.18 -2.47 3.05
N VAL A 135 -23.16 -2.85 2.25
CA VAL A 135 -24.55 -3.02 2.70
C VAL A 135 -25.03 -4.40 2.24
N PRO A 136 -25.34 -5.31 3.19
CA PRO A 136 -25.16 -5.19 4.64
C PRO A 136 -23.70 -5.05 5.05
N LYS A 137 -23.43 -4.49 6.23
CA LYS A 137 -22.08 -4.34 6.78
C LYS A 137 -21.41 -5.71 6.95
N SER A 138 -20.22 -5.88 6.39
CA SER A 138 -19.44 -7.12 6.49
C SER A 138 -18.48 -7.07 7.68
N GLU A 139 -18.51 -8.13 8.49
CA GLU A 139 -17.56 -8.31 9.59
C GLU A 139 -16.16 -8.71 9.07
N GLU A 140 -16.06 -9.38 7.93
CA GLU A 140 -14.77 -9.79 7.34
C GLU A 140 -13.91 -8.59 6.90
N ILE A 141 -14.52 -7.47 6.55
CA ILE A 141 -13.80 -6.22 6.25
C ILE A 141 -13.32 -5.55 7.55
N GLY A 142 -14.14 -5.59 8.60
CA GLY A 142 -13.83 -5.07 9.92
C GLY A 142 -13.34 -3.63 9.92
N GLU A 143 -12.37 -3.34 10.78
CA GLU A 143 -11.72 -2.02 10.91
C GLU A 143 -10.69 -1.74 9.79
N GLY A 144 -10.32 -2.76 9.00
CA GLY A 144 -9.36 -2.66 7.91
C GLY A 144 -9.98 -2.25 6.57
N ASN A 145 -11.00 -1.41 6.58
CA ASN A 145 -11.81 -1.03 5.42
C ASN A 145 -11.16 0.03 4.50
N PHE A 146 -9.85 0.04 4.39
CA PHE A 146 -9.10 1.02 3.58
C PHE A 146 -8.00 0.35 2.76
N ALA A 147 -7.49 1.02 1.73
CA ALA A 147 -6.37 0.57 0.89
C ALA A 147 -5.54 1.75 0.40
N LEU A 148 -4.20 1.60 0.40
CA LEU A 148 -3.27 2.58 -0.16
C LEU A 148 -3.17 2.44 -1.69
N ASN A 149 -3.09 1.19 -2.18
CA ASN A 149 -2.99 0.92 -3.60
C ASN A 149 -4.36 0.77 -4.25
N GLU A 150 -5.08 -0.31 -3.92
CA GLU A 150 -6.33 -0.61 -4.59
C GLU A 150 -7.32 -1.42 -3.75
N ILE A 151 -8.59 -1.28 -4.11
CA ILE A 151 -9.66 -2.19 -3.75
C ILE A 151 -10.06 -2.94 -5.01
N ALA A 152 -9.98 -4.28 -4.98
CA ALA A 152 -10.36 -5.10 -6.11
C ALA A 152 -11.49 -6.05 -5.76
N VAL A 153 -12.39 -6.23 -6.71
CA VAL A 153 -13.44 -7.25 -6.69
C VAL A 153 -13.05 -8.36 -7.66
N ASN A 154 -13.04 -9.61 -7.21
CA ASN A 154 -12.61 -10.75 -8.00
C ASN A 154 -13.62 -11.89 -7.88
N ARG A 155 -13.76 -12.69 -8.92
CA ARG A 155 -14.46 -13.98 -8.84
C ARG A 155 -13.76 -14.87 -7.80
N LYS A 156 -14.55 -15.67 -7.09
CA LYS A 156 -14.02 -16.59 -6.07
C LYS A 156 -13.40 -17.85 -6.68
N ASN A 157 -14.05 -18.43 -7.68
CA ASN A 157 -13.62 -19.66 -8.35
C ASN A 157 -13.21 -19.39 -9.81
N THR A 158 -12.42 -20.31 -10.39
CA THR A 158 -11.76 -20.13 -11.68
C THR A 158 -12.65 -20.39 -12.91
N THR A 159 -13.87 -20.90 -12.75
CA THR A 159 -14.66 -21.48 -13.86
C THR A 159 -15.68 -20.54 -14.48
N SER A 160 -16.08 -19.44 -13.83
CA SER A 160 -17.07 -18.52 -14.39
C SER A 160 -16.77 -17.07 -14.08
N MET A 161 -16.95 -16.22 -15.10
CA MET A 161 -16.87 -14.77 -14.94
C MET A 161 -18.00 -14.25 -14.04
N ILE A 162 -17.76 -13.08 -13.47
CA ILE A 162 -18.76 -12.32 -12.72
C ILE A 162 -19.20 -11.10 -13.54
N THR A 163 -20.40 -10.61 -13.25
CA THR A 163 -20.89 -9.33 -13.76
C THR A 163 -20.84 -8.31 -12.65
N ILE A 164 -20.11 -7.23 -12.88
CA ILE A 164 -19.93 -6.14 -11.91
C ILE A 164 -20.63 -4.90 -12.46
N LYS A 165 -21.83 -4.62 -11.97
CA LYS A 165 -22.55 -3.39 -12.29
C LYS A 165 -21.92 -2.24 -11.49
N THR A 166 -21.59 -1.16 -12.19
CA THR A 166 -20.82 -0.05 -11.64
C THR A 166 -21.58 1.26 -11.84
N TRP A 167 -21.63 2.07 -10.80
CA TRP A 167 -22.18 3.44 -10.81
C TRP A 167 -21.13 4.43 -10.31
N LEU A 168 -21.13 5.63 -10.87
CA LEU A 168 -20.31 6.77 -10.45
C LEU A 168 -21.26 7.90 -10.01
N ASN A 169 -21.18 8.31 -8.75
CA ASN A 169 -22.08 9.32 -8.17
C ASN A 169 -23.56 9.01 -8.48
N ASP A 170 -23.95 7.75 -8.29
CA ASP A 170 -25.28 7.19 -8.56
C ASP A 170 -25.70 7.14 -10.05
N GLN A 171 -24.85 7.60 -10.98
CA GLN A 171 -25.04 7.44 -12.40
C GLN A 171 -24.47 6.09 -12.87
N TYR A 172 -25.29 5.30 -13.55
CA TYR A 172 -24.85 4.02 -14.12
C TYR A 172 -23.74 4.22 -15.15
N LEU A 173 -22.61 3.53 -14.94
CA LEU A 173 -21.48 3.54 -15.86
C LEU A 173 -21.52 2.37 -16.84
N ASN A 174 -21.45 1.15 -16.30
CA ASN A 174 -21.30 -0.05 -17.11
C ASN A 174 -21.57 -1.33 -16.29
N SER A 175 -21.78 -2.45 -17.00
CA SER A 175 -21.72 -3.79 -16.45
C SER A 175 -20.48 -4.50 -17.02
N TYR A 176 -19.47 -4.69 -16.19
CA TYR A 176 -18.27 -5.42 -16.57
C TYR A 176 -18.51 -6.92 -16.43
N TRP A 177 -18.43 -7.65 -17.54
CA TRP A 177 -18.37 -9.11 -17.53
C TRP A 177 -16.89 -9.50 -17.59
N ALA A 178 -16.32 -9.91 -16.45
CA ALA A 178 -14.88 -9.99 -16.26
C ALA A 178 -14.51 -10.98 -15.15
N ASP A 179 -13.21 -11.23 -14.98
CA ASP A 179 -12.68 -11.92 -13.82
C ASP A 179 -12.73 -11.05 -12.55
N GLY A 180 -12.72 -9.74 -12.73
CA GLY A 180 -12.79 -8.78 -11.65
C GLY A 180 -12.73 -7.32 -12.11
N LEU A 181 -12.71 -6.42 -11.14
CA LEU A 181 -12.59 -4.96 -11.33
C LEU A 181 -11.73 -4.38 -10.22
N ILE A 182 -10.79 -3.54 -10.59
CA ILE A 182 -9.88 -2.83 -9.69
C ILE A 182 -10.28 -1.37 -9.63
N VAL A 183 -10.35 -0.81 -8.44
CA VAL A 183 -10.36 0.64 -8.19
C VAL A 183 -9.06 0.98 -7.51
N ALA A 184 -8.19 1.72 -8.18
CA ALA A 184 -6.86 2.05 -7.66
C ALA A 184 -6.67 3.56 -7.45
N THR A 185 -5.86 3.90 -6.45
CA THR A 185 -5.31 5.24 -6.23
C THR A 185 -4.20 5.52 -7.25
N PRO A 186 -3.69 6.75 -7.36
CA PRO A 186 -2.48 7.03 -8.13
C PRO A 186 -1.27 6.19 -7.66
N THR A 187 -1.14 5.98 -6.36
CA THR A 187 -0.10 5.10 -5.78
C THR A 187 -0.26 3.67 -6.29
N GLY A 188 -1.48 3.11 -6.26
CA GLY A 188 -1.80 1.77 -6.75
C GLY A 188 -1.80 1.63 -8.28
N SER A 189 -1.70 2.74 -9.04
CA SER A 189 -1.61 2.68 -10.50
C SER A 189 -0.38 1.91 -10.99
N THR A 190 0.66 1.80 -10.16
CA THR A 190 1.86 0.98 -10.42
C THR A 190 1.81 -0.42 -9.84
N GLY A 191 0.68 -0.80 -9.19
CA GLY A 191 0.41 -2.11 -8.60
C GLY A 191 -0.40 -3.03 -9.52
N TYR A 192 -1.46 -3.63 -8.99
CA TYR A 192 -2.29 -4.60 -9.72
C TYR A 192 -2.97 -3.98 -10.95
N SER A 193 -3.37 -2.70 -10.87
CA SER A 193 -3.94 -1.96 -12.00
C SER A 193 -3.00 -1.95 -13.21
N LEU A 194 -1.69 -1.72 -13.00
CA LEU A 194 -0.69 -1.73 -14.08
C LEU A 194 -0.64 -3.09 -14.79
N SER A 195 -0.65 -4.18 -14.03
CA SER A 195 -0.65 -5.56 -14.57
C SER A 195 -1.89 -5.88 -15.40
N CYS A 196 -3.00 -5.18 -15.16
CA CYS A 196 -4.25 -5.29 -15.91
C CYS A 196 -4.40 -4.23 -17.01
N GLY A 197 -3.31 -3.53 -17.39
CA GLY A 197 -3.29 -2.53 -18.46
C GLY A 197 -3.81 -1.15 -18.05
N GLY A 198 -3.89 -0.86 -16.77
CA GLY A 198 -4.18 0.48 -16.26
C GLY A 198 -3.06 1.47 -16.55
N PRO A 199 -3.36 2.77 -16.69
CA PRO A 199 -2.35 3.81 -16.89
C PRO A 199 -1.54 4.06 -15.61
N VAL A 200 -0.28 4.44 -15.75
CA VAL A 200 0.52 4.99 -14.65
C VAL A 200 0.02 6.40 -14.36
N ILE A 201 -0.27 6.68 -13.09
CA ILE A 201 -0.72 7.99 -12.62
C ILE A 201 0.31 8.51 -11.60
N VAL A 202 0.73 9.77 -11.77
CA VAL A 202 1.65 10.42 -10.83
C VAL A 202 1.00 10.49 -9.45
N PRO A 203 1.70 10.11 -8.37
CA PRO A 203 1.11 9.94 -7.04
C PRO A 203 0.34 11.14 -6.46
N GLN A 204 0.73 12.37 -6.84
CA GLN A 204 0.11 13.61 -6.39
C GLN A 204 -1.16 13.99 -7.18
N THR A 205 -1.52 13.21 -8.21
CA THR A 205 -2.70 13.49 -9.04
C THR A 205 -3.98 13.21 -8.25
N ARG A 206 -4.95 14.10 -8.36
CA ARG A 206 -6.29 13.93 -7.76
C ARG A 206 -7.20 13.10 -8.67
N ALA A 207 -6.93 11.80 -8.72
CA ALA A 207 -7.63 10.86 -9.59
C ALA A 207 -7.73 9.47 -8.95
N LEU A 208 -8.66 8.67 -9.45
CA LEU A 208 -8.74 7.23 -9.25
C LEU A 208 -8.76 6.55 -10.63
N VAL A 209 -8.40 5.29 -10.70
CA VAL A 209 -8.53 4.51 -11.92
C VAL A 209 -9.35 3.25 -11.69
N ILE A 210 -10.31 3.01 -12.58
CA ILE A 210 -11.11 1.78 -12.64
C ILE A 210 -10.52 0.92 -13.75
N THR A 211 -10.01 -0.27 -13.41
CA THR A 211 -9.35 -1.18 -14.35
C THR A 211 -10.04 -2.54 -14.33
N PRO A 212 -10.65 -2.99 -15.42
CA PRO A 212 -11.24 -4.34 -15.48
C PRO A 212 -10.15 -5.41 -15.58
N ILE A 213 -10.40 -6.56 -14.96
CA ILE A 213 -9.50 -7.72 -14.98
C ILE A 213 -10.01 -8.71 -16.00
N ALA A 214 -9.24 -8.99 -17.05
CA ALA A 214 -9.58 -9.90 -18.12
C ALA A 214 -11.05 -9.79 -18.60
N PRO A 215 -11.51 -8.60 -19.02
CA PRO A 215 -12.91 -8.41 -19.42
C PRO A 215 -13.23 -9.17 -20.71
N HIS A 216 -14.41 -9.78 -20.76
CA HIS A 216 -14.94 -10.35 -22.01
C HIS A 216 -15.44 -9.27 -22.98
N ASN A 217 -15.86 -8.13 -22.45
CA ASN A 217 -16.29 -6.99 -23.24
C ASN A 217 -15.10 -6.36 -23.98
N LEU A 218 -15.02 -6.56 -25.29
CA LEU A 218 -13.90 -6.09 -26.14
C LEU A 218 -13.67 -4.59 -26.08
N ASN A 219 -14.69 -3.80 -25.75
CA ASN A 219 -14.63 -2.32 -25.64
C ASN A 219 -14.33 -1.83 -24.22
N ALA A 220 -14.22 -2.70 -23.22
CA ALA A 220 -13.86 -2.27 -21.87
C ALA A 220 -12.40 -1.74 -21.83
N ARG A 221 -12.22 -0.59 -21.25
CA ARG A 221 -10.90 0.07 -21.07
C ARG A 221 -10.81 0.59 -19.64
N PRO A 222 -9.60 0.72 -19.09
CA PRO A 222 -9.39 1.47 -17.87
C PRO A 222 -9.92 2.89 -17.99
N LEU A 223 -10.55 3.38 -16.94
CA LEU A 223 -11.15 4.71 -16.89
C LEU A 223 -10.56 5.49 -15.70
N VAL A 224 -9.97 6.65 -15.99
CA VAL A 224 -9.50 7.59 -14.97
C VAL A 224 -10.66 8.53 -14.60
N ILE A 225 -10.91 8.68 -13.32
CA ILE A 225 -11.98 9.51 -12.76
C ILE A 225 -11.42 10.43 -11.67
N ARG A 226 -12.20 11.40 -11.22
CA ARG A 226 -11.82 12.29 -10.10
C ARG A 226 -11.80 11.51 -8.78
N ASP A 227 -10.91 11.94 -7.88
CA ASP A 227 -10.75 11.31 -6.55
C ASP A 227 -11.94 11.51 -5.60
N ASP A 228 -12.82 12.49 -5.87
CA ASP A 228 -14.04 12.75 -5.11
C ASP A 228 -15.26 11.92 -5.58
N THR A 229 -15.07 11.02 -6.55
CA THR A 229 -16.14 10.19 -7.10
C THR A 229 -16.50 9.04 -6.15
N LYS A 230 -17.79 8.90 -5.82
CA LYS A 230 -18.35 7.73 -5.16
C LYS A 230 -18.57 6.62 -6.20
N ILE A 231 -17.99 5.44 -5.96
CA ILE A 231 -18.11 4.27 -6.83
C ILE A 231 -18.97 3.23 -6.12
N THR A 232 -20.08 2.82 -6.73
CA THR A 232 -20.94 1.77 -6.20
C THR A 232 -20.87 0.56 -7.10
N LEU A 233 -20.68 -0.63 -6.50
CA LEU A 233 -20.55 -1.91 -7.19
C LEU A 233 -21.60 -2.89 -6.68
N ARG A 234 -22.25 -3.59 -7.62
CA ARG A 234 -23.11 -4.77 -7.35
C ARG A 234 -22.61 -5.93 -8.20
N VAL A 235 -22.32 -7.04 -7.53
CA VAL A 235 -21.76 -8.23 -8.15
C VAL A 235 -22.84 -9.29 -8.34
N SER A 236 -22.80 -9.96 -9.48
CA SER A 236 -23.63 -11.14 -9.74
C SER A 236 -22.83 -12.17 -10.55
N GLY A 237 -23.14 -13.43 -10.37
CA GLY A 237 -22.46 -14.54 -11.04
C GLY A 237 -23.16 -15.86 -10.73
N ARG A 238 -22.56 -16.96 -11.17
CA ARG A 238 -23.07 -18.33 -10.88
C ARG A 238 -22.84 -18.72 -9.42
N GLU A 239 -21.74 -18.24 -8.83
CA GLU A 239 -21.43 -18.44 -7.43
C GLU A 239 -22.19 -17.42 -6.57
N ASN A 240 -22.50 -17.79 -5.33
CA ASN A 240 -23.18 -16.90 -4.38
C ASN A 240 -22.25 -15.90 -3.71
N PHE A 241 -20.94 -16.04 -3.89
CA PHE A 241 -19.90 -15.25 -3.23
C PHE A 241 -18.84 -14.80 -4.22
N PHE A 242 -18.23 -13.66 -3.92
CA PHE A 242 -17.06 -13.12 -4.61
C PHE A 242 -16.00 -12.70 -3.60
N LEU A 243 -14.78 -12.43 -4.07
CA LEU A 243 -13.68 -11.92 -3.24
C LEU A 243 -13.58 -10.41 -3.40
N THR A 244 -13.29 -9.74 -2.29
CA THR A 244 -12.87 -8.34 -2.30
C THR A 244 -11.53 -8.24 -1.60
N SER A 245 -10.59 -7.47 -2.17
CA SER A 245 -9.29 -7.21 -1.54
C SER A 245 -9.09 -5.72 -1.29
N MET A 246 -8.50 -5.40 -0.16
CA MET A 246 -8.01 -4.08 0.23
C MET A 246 -6.48 -4.20 0.37
N ASP A 247 -5.73 -3.84 -0.68
CA ASP A 247 -4.32 -4.21 -0.83
C ASP A 247 -4.14 -5.74 -0.66
N ALA A 248 -3.38 -6.19 0.36
CA ALA A 248 -3.13 -7.60 0.62
C ALA A 248 -4.19 -8.29 1.52
N ARG A 249 -5.21 -7.58 2.00
CA ARG A 249 -6.28 -8.13 2.86
C ARG A 249 -7.45 -8.58 1.99
N ILE A 250 -7.97 -9.76 2.23
CA ILE A 250 -9.02 -10.38 1.42
C ILE A 250 -10.23 -10.67 2.30
N ALA A 251 -11.42 -10.35 1.81
CA ALA A 251 -12.71 -10.69 2.38
C ALA A 251 -13.56 -11.44 1.35
N THR A 252 -14.39 -12.37 1.81
CA THR A 252 -15.40 -13.06 0.97
C THR A 252 -16.76 -12.41 1.22
N LEU A 253 -17.39 -11.89 0.16
CA LEU A 253 -18.67 -11.21 0.24
C LEU A 253 -19.74 -11.96 -0.53
N SER A 254 -20.98 -11.92 -0.06
CA SER A 254 -22.15 -12.45 -0.76
C SER A 254 -22.51 -11.53 -1.92
N ASN A 255 -23.08 -12.09 -3.00
CA ASN A 255 -23.62 -11.32 -4.12
C ASN A 255 -24.78 -10.37 -3.73
N ALA A 256 -25.39 -10.58 -2.56
CA ALA A 256 -26.37 -9.65 -2.02
C ALA A 256 -25.75 -8.38 -1.42
N THR A 257 -24.41 -8.32 -1.31
CA THR A 257 -23.69 -7.19 -0.74
C THR A 257 -23.43 -6.13 -1.79
N GLU A 258 -23.92 -4.92 -1.54
CA GLU A 258 -23.52 -3.71 -2.28
C GLU A 258 -22.23 -3.14 -1.69
N ILE A 259 -21.30 -2.77 -2.57
CA ILE A 259 -20.03 -2.14 -2.20
C ILE A 259 -20.06 -0.67 -2.60
N THR A 260 -19.65 0.21 -1.69
CA THR A 260 -19.33 1.61 -1.98
C THR A 260 -17.85 1.84 -1.74
N ILE A 261 -17.14 2.38 -2.75
CA ILE A 261 -15.73 2.76 -2.67
C ILE A 261 -15.63 4.27 -2.87
N LYS A 262 -14.84 4.92 -2.03
CA LYS A 262 -14.55 6.36 -2.08
C LYS A 262 -13.17 6.64 -1.52
N THR A 263 -12.64 7.83 -1.73
CA THR A 263 -11.43 8.30 -1.06
C THR A 263 -11.67 8.40 0.44
N ALA A 264 -10.76 7.88 1.24
CA ALA A 264 -10.80 7.95 2.70
C ALA A 264 -10.65 9.41 3.19
N PRO A 265 -11.16 9.75 4.38
CA PRO A 265 -11.02 11.09 4.95
C PRO A 265 -9.60 11.39 5.45
N PHE A 266 -8.69 10.43 5.41
CA PHE A 266 -7.28 10.56 5.80
C PHE A 266 -6.36 10.16 4.65
N LYS A 267 -5.10 10.57 4.76
CA LYS A 267 -4.04 10.26 3.81
C LYS A 267 -2.90 9.54 4.53
N ILE A 268 -2.04 8.90 3.77
CA ILE A 268 -0.78 8.35 4.27
C ILE A 268 0.35 9.30 3.87
N SER A 269 1.10 9.76 4.85
CA SER A 269 2.28 10.59 4.67
C SER A 269 3.51 9.71 4.42
N MET A 270 4.21 9.93 3.30
CA MET A 270 5.45 9.23 2.96
C MET A 270 6.63 10.18 3.05
N VAL A 271 7.72 9.74 3.67
CA VAL A 271 8.99 10.48 3.69
C VAL A 271 9.69 10.28 2.33
N GLU A 272 10.06 11.38 1.69
CA GLU A 272 10.86 11.39 0.47
C GLU A 272 12.19 12.10 0.74
N LEU A 273 13.30 11.37 0.58
CA LEU A 273 14.66 11.94 0.59
C LEU A 273 14.95 12.49 -0.79
N GLN A 274 15.37 13.77 -0.89
CA GLN A 274 15.76 14.33 -2.17
C GLN A 274 17.13 13.76 -2.61
N PRO A 275 17.34 13.47 -3.92
CA PRO A 275 16.52 13.86 -5.09
C PRO A 275 15.65 12.75 -5.71
N ASP A 276 15.26 11.72 -4.96
CA ASP A 276 14.50 10.59 -5.55
C ASP A 276 13.13 11.07 -6.05
N SER A 277 13.01 11.20 -7.36
CA SER A 277 11.73 11.51 -7.99
C SER A 277 11.00 10.22 -8.40
N PHE A 278 9.68 10.23 -8.32
CA PHE A 278 8.83 9.18 -8.88
C PHE A 278 9.21 8.81 -10.32
N LEU A 279 9.59 9.80 -11.13
CA LEU A 279 10.01 9.58 -12.51
C LEU A 279 11.32 8.81 -12.63
N GLN A 280 12.26 8.99 -11.69
CA GLN A 280 13.49 8.18 -11.67
C GLN A 280 13.18 6.74 -11.31
N THR A 281 12.37 6.53 -10.26
CA THR A 281 11.90 5.19 -9.87
C THR A 281 11.16 4.51 -11.02
N LEU A 282 10.28 5.23 -11.71
CA LEU A 282 9.52 4.72 -12.85
C LEU A 282 10.45 4.26 -13.98
N ARG A 283 11.45 5.08 -14.38
CA ARG A 283 12.43 4.70 -15.40
C ARG A 283 13.22 3.46 -14.99
N LYS A 284 13.75 3.43 -13.76
CA LYS A 284 14.52 2.28 -13.25
C LYS A 284 13.69 0.99 -13.20
N LYS A 285 12.42 1.10 -12.79
CA LYS A 285 11.53 -0.08 -12.63
C LYS A 285 10.96 -0.60 -13.93
N LEU A 286 10.60 0.28 -14.87
CA LEU A 286 10.00 -0.08 -16.14
C LEU A 286 11.01 -0.09 -17.30
N LEU A 287 12.31 0.16 -17.03
CA LEU A 287 13.39 0.18 -18.01
C LEU A 287 13.10 1.15 -19.16
N TRP A 288 12.42 2.26 -18.87
CA TRP A 288 12.09 3.26 -19.88
C TRP A 288 13.35 4.02 -20.35
N GLY A 289 13.56 4.03 -21.64
CA GLY A 289 14.74 4.64 -22.26
C GLY A 289 15.99 3.73 -22.31
N GLU A 290 15.91 2.50 -21.79
CA GLU A 290 16.96 1.48 -21.89
C GLU A 290 16.77 0.63 -23.16
N ASP A 291 16.68 1.25 -24.34
CA ASP A 291 16.71 0.49 -25.59
C ASP A 291 18.17 0.12 -25.91
N ARG A 292 18.48 -1.19 -25.88
CA ARG A 292 19.82 -1.73 -26.20
C ARG A 292 20.25 -1.50 -27.66
N ARG A 293 19.42 -0.86 -28.47
CA ARG A 293 19.69 -0.56 -29.88
C ARG A 293 20.22 0.86 -30.11
N ASN A 294 20.36 1.66 -29.05
CA ASN A 294 21.01 2.97 -29.08
C ASN A 294 22.34 2.95 -28.35
#